data_9213685575b6d2902e92b336cba017a2
#
_entry.id   9213685575b6d2902e92b336cba017a2
#
_cell.length_a   1.000
_cell.length_b   1.000
_cell.length_c   1.000
_cell.angle_alpha   90.00
_cell.angle_beta   90.00
_cell.angle_gamma   90.00
#
_symmetry.space_group_name_H-M   'P 1'
#
loop_
_entity.id
_entity.type
_entity.pdbx_description
1 polymer ?
#
loop_
_entity_poly.entity_id
_entity_poly.type
_entity_poly.pdbx_seq_one_letter_code
_entity_poly.pdbx_strand_id
1 'polypeptide(L)'
;MTATPLHSVTPADATRTLLEETLALQRAAYFAHSYPSFAERKADLKKLKAFLQDHREAVLDAISADYGNRSRHETLFAEIYGILDGVDHAIKHLKSWMKPQSRGIDLKNFMGAKNRVIPQPIGIVGHIVPWNFPIFLCFGGLTSAFAAGNRCMVKMSENSRHLAKLLIEKMPDYFPREKLAFFDETGGVGIEFSKLKFDHILFTGSGLTGRAVMAAASTNLCPVTLELGGKAPALVCDDFPLQKATERITFF
;
A
#
# COMPACT_ATOMS: atom_id res chain seq x y z
N MET A 1 -31.57 -26.45 33.14
CA MET A 1 -30.86 -25.23 32.68
C MET A 1 -29.54 -25.67 32.07
N THR A 2 -29.49 -25.81 30.77
CA THR A 2 -28.28 -26.17 30.04
C THR A 2 -27.48 -24.90 29.81
N ALA A 3 -26.31 -24.78 30.43
CA ALA A 3 -25.39 -23.68 30.21
C ALA A 3 -24.92 -23.70 28.75
N THR A 4 -25.17 -22.63 28.03
CA THR A 4 -24.59 -22.39 26.69
C THR A 4 -23.08 -22.33 26.87
N PRO A 5 -22.28 -23.12 26.11
CA PRO A 5 -20.83 -23.04 26.22
C PRO A 5 -20.38 -21.66 25.78
N LEU A 6 -19.62 -20.98 26.62
CA LEU A 6 -18.85 -19.78 26.25
C LEU A 6 -17.88 -20.17 25.12
N HIS A 7 -18.21 -19.80 23.89
CA HIS A 7 -17.24 -19.90 22.79
C HIS A 7 -16.03 -19.03 23.14
N SER A 8 -14.92 -19.66 23.46
CA SER A 8 -13.65 -18.98 23.59
C SER A 8 -13.28 -18.40 22.24
N VAL A 9 -13.21 -17.06 22.13
CA VAL A 9 -12.77 -16.37 20.90
C VAL A 9 -11.34 -16.83 20.60
N THR A 10 -11.13 -17.41 19.45
CA THR A 10 -9.78 -17.81 19.03
C THR A 10 -8.96 -16.56 18.63
N PRO A 11 -7.62 -16.60 18.70
CA PRO A 11 -6.79 -15.49 18.19
C PRO A 11 -7.12 -15.10 16.73
N ALA A 12 -7.47 -16.07 15.89
CA ALA A 12 -7.89 -15.82 14.52
C ALA A 12 -9.22 -15.05 14.43
N ASP A 13 -10.19 -15.37 15.30
CA ASP A 13 -11.48 -14.66 15.35
C ASP A 13 -11.29 -13.21 15.84
N ALA A 14 -10.44 -13.00 16.84
CA ALA A 14 -10.11 -11.64 17.31
C ALA A 14 -9.46 -10.80 16.23
N THR A 15 -8.53 -11.39 15.47
CA THR A 15 -7.88 -10.73 14.33
C THR A 15 -8.88 -10.37 13.24
N ARG A 16 -9.74 -11.30 12.86
CA ARG A 16 -10.79 -11.08 11.87
C ARG A 16 -11.74 -9.95 12.29
N THR A 17 -12.18 -9.96 13.53
CA THR A 17 -13.05 -8.91 14.10
C THR A 17 -12.38 -7.53 13.99
N LEU A 18 -11.10 -7.42 14.38
CA LEU A 18 -10.33 -6.17 14.28
C LEU A 18 -10.23 -5.65 12.84
N LEU A 19 -10.02 -6.53 11.87
CA LEU A 19 -9.96 -6.21 10.46
C LEU A 19 -11.30 -5.70 9.93
N GLU A 20 -12.40 -6.42 10.25
CA GLU A 20 -13.77 -6.08 9.84
C GLU A 20 -14.23 -4.74 10.45
N GLU A 21 -13.97 -4.53 11.75
CA GLU A 21 -14.26 -3.25 12.43
C GLU A 21 -13.50 -2.08 11.82
N THR A 22 -12.21 -2.26 11.48
CA THR A 22 -11.40 -1.22 10.84
C THR A 22 -11.93 -0.89 9.46
N LEU A 23 -12.28 -1.90 8.68
CA LEU A 23 -12.87 -1.70 7.36
C LEU A 23 -14.21 -0.95 7.46
N ALA A 24 -15.07 -1.33 8.40
CA ALA A 24 -16.35 -0.68 8.63
C ALA A 24 -16.18 0.80 9.04
N LEU A 25 -15.21 1.08 9.93
CA LEU A 25 -14.87 2.44 10.34
C LEU A 25 -14.40 3.29 9.15
N GLN A 26 -13.48 2.76 8.34
CA GLN A 26 -13.01 3.44 7.13
C GLN A 26 -14.12 3.63 6.09
N ARG A 27 -15.00 2.66 5.96
CA ARG A 27 -16.16 2.72 5.04
C ARG A 27 -17.13 3.81 5.46
N ALA A 28 -17.48 3.89 6.75
CA ALA A 28 -18.35 4.94 7.28
C ALA A 28 -17.74 6.34 7.05
N ALA A 29 -16.44 6.50 7.36
CA ALA A 29 -15.74 7.75 7.15
C ALA A 29 -15.58 8.12 5.66
N TYR A 30 -15.45 7.14 4.75
CA TYR A 30 -15.46 7.38 3.32
C TYR A 30 -16.82 7.90 2.84
N PHE A 31 -17.91 7.29 3.25
CA PHE A 31 -19.24 7.76 2.86
C PHE A 31 -19.61 9.13 3.43
N ALA A 32 -19.10 9.45 4.62
CA ALA A 32 -19.27 10.78 5.21
C ALA A 32 -18.49 11.86 4.43
N HIS A 33 -17.35 11.53 3.82
CA HIS A 33 -16.50 12.44 3.07
C HIS A 33 -15.77 11.72 1.93
N SER A 34 -16.48 11.46 0.83
CA SER A 34 -16.00 10.61 -0.26
C SER A 34 -15.08 11.32 -1.27
N TYR A 35 -15.04 12.65 -1.27
CA TYR A 35 -14.26 13.43 -2.22
C TYR A 35 -13.37 14.49 -1.52
N PRO A 36 -12.23 14.08 -0.92
CA PRO A 36 -11.32 15.01 -0.31
C PRO A 36 -10.80 16.05 -1.30
N SER A 37 -10.70 17.29 -0.85
CA SER A 37 -10.18 18.41 -1.61
C SER A 37 -8.70 18.25 -1.96
N PHE A 38 -8.22 19.09 -2.88
CA PHE A 38 -6.78 19.18 -3.18
C PHE A 38 -5.95 19.49 -1.93
N ALA A 39 -6.43 20.37 -1.07
CA ALA A 39 -5.72 20.77 0.16
C ALA A 39 -5.58 19.60 1.13
N GLU A 40 -6.64 18.81 1.34
CA GLU A 40 -6.65 17.64 2.20
C GLU A 40 -5.71 16.54 1.67
N ARG A 41 -5.80 16.19 0.38
CA ARG A 41 -4.91 15.18 -0.22
C ARG A 41 -3.45 15.61 -0.16
N LYS A 42 -3.16 16.90 -0.39
CA LYS A 42 -1.81 17.46 -0.24
C LYS A 42 -1.32 17.40 1.21
N ALA A 43 -2.20 17.65 2.18
CA ALA A 43 -1.88 17.54 3.60
C ALA A 43 -1.55 16.08 3.98
N ASP A 44 -2.33 15.11 3.50
CA ASP A 44 -2.07 13.68 3.71
C ASP A 44 -0.70 13.25 3.15
N LEU A 45 -0.37 13.67 1.92
CA LEU A 45 0.96 13.41 1.33
C LEU A 45 2.09 14.02 2.14
N LYS A 46 1.91 15.25 2.65
CA LYS A 46 2.90 15.88 3.53
C LYS A 46 3.08 15.15 4.85
N LYS A 47 2.02 14.59 5.43
CA LYS A 47 2.09 13.77 6.65
C LYS A 47 2.87 12.47 6.42
N LEU A 48 2.69 11.79 5.26
CA LEU A 48 3.51 10.63 4.89
C LEU A 48 5.00 10.99 4.82
N LYS A 49 5.32 12.15 4.21
CA LYS A 49 6.68 12.65 4.13
C LYS A 49 7.26 12.96 5.51
N ALA A 50 6.49 13.67 6.35
CA ALA A 50 6.87 14.04 7.70
C ALA A 50 7.16 12.80 8.55
N PHE A 51 6.32 11.77 8.50
CA PHE A 51 6.56 10.52 9.20
C PHE A 51 7.95 9.92 8.89
N LEU A 52 8.32 9.82 7.61
CA LEU A 52 9.61 9.27 7.20
C LEU A 52 10.79 10.16 7.62
N GLN A 53 10.60 11.47 7.68
CA GLN A 53 11.63 12.41 8.13
C GLN A 53 11.82 12.35 9.64
N ASP A 54 10.71 12.37 10.39
CA ASP A 54 10.72 12.41 11.86
C ASP A 54 11.18 11.07 12.48
N HIS A 55 10.86 9.93 11.83
CA HIS A 55 11.18 8.58 12.30
C HIS A 55 12.27 7.89 11.49
N ARG A 56 13.07 8.64 10.71
CA ARG A 56 14.09 8.08 9.81
C ARG A 56 14.99 7.08 10.50
N GLU A 57 15.59 7.45 11.62
CA GLU A 57 16.55 6.59 12.34
C GLU A 57 15.87 5.33 12.88
N ALA A 58 14.67 5.46 13.44
CA ALA A 58 13.88 4.31 13.93
C ALA A 58 13.49 3.34 12.80
N VAL A 59 13.17 3.86 11.61
CA VAL A 59 12.89 3.04 10.41
C VAL A 59 14.15 2.27 9.98
N LEU A 60 15.33 2.94 9.97
CA LEU A 60 16.60 2.30 9.63
C LEU A 60 16.94 1.18 10.61
N ASP A 61 16.75 1.42 11.91
CA ASP A 61 17.02 0.43 12.97
C ASP A 61 16.05 -0.76 12.86
N ALA A 62 14.76 -0.50 12.66
CA ALA A 62 13.76 -1.55 12.52
C ALA A 62 14.03 -2.46 11.32
N ILE A 63 14.33 -1.88 10.14
CA ILE A 63 14.65 -2.66 8.94
C ILE A 63 15.96 -3.44 9.14
N SER A 64 16.98 -2.83 9.71
CA SER A 64 18.24 -3.52 10.00
C SER A 64 18.02 -4.73 10.93
N ALA A 65 17.17 -4.58 11.94
CA ALA A 65 16.81 -5.66 12.85
C ALA A 65 16.02 -6.79 12.15
N ASP A 66 15.06 -6.45 11.26
CA ASP A 66 14.28 -7.42 10.49
C ASP A 66 15.16 -8.25 9.54
N TYR A 67 16.18 -7.64 8.95
CA TYR A 67 17.12 -8.31 8.03
C TYR A 67 18.33 -8.94 8.70
N GLY A 68 18.56 -8.66 9.97
CA GLY A 68 19.73 -9.13 10.72
C GLY A 68 21.06 -8.49 10.29
N ASN A 69 21.08 -7.28 9.75
CA ASN A 69 22.22 -6.42 9.41
C ASN A 69 22.16 -5.77 8.02
N ARG A 70 21.00 -5.39 7.53
CA ARG A 70 20.92 -4.63 6.28
C ARG A 70 21.64 -3.28 6.43
N SER A 71 22.40 -2.90 5.42
CA SER A 71 23.10 -1.62 5.39
C SER A 71 22.13 -0.44 5.54
N ARG A 72 22.41 0.44 6.49
CA ARG A 72 21.62 1.69 6.67
C ARG A 72 21.69 2.59 5.44
N HIS A 73 22.84 2.62 4.74
CA HIS A 73 23.00 3.38 3.50
C HIS A 73 22.13 2.82 2.37
N GLU A 74 22.03 1.50 2.28
CA GLU A 74 21.14 0.86 1.31
C GLU A 74 19.67 1.21 1.58
N THR A 75 19.23 1.11 2.83
CA THR A 75 17.85 1.49 3.21
C THR A 75 17.60 2.98 2.95
N LEU A 76 18.53 3.87 3.28
CA LEU A 76 18.40 5.30 2.99
C LEU A 76 18.23 5.57 1.50
N PHE A 77 19.08 4.98 0.67
CA PHE A 77 19.09 5.22 -0.78
C PHE A 77 17.94 4.52 -1.49
N ALA A 78 17.80 3.21 -1.25
CA ALA A 78 16.87 2.39 -2.02
C ALA A 78 15.40 2.50 -1.55
N GLU A 79 15.18 2.89 -0.28
CA GLU A 79 13.82 2.97 0.26
C GLU A 79 13.41 4.40 0.60
N ILE A 80 14.13 5.08 1.50
CA ILE A 80 13.65 6.37 2.02
C ILE A 80 13.77 7.49 0.99
N TYR A 81 14.94 7.64 0.35
CA TYR A 81 15.18 8.73 -0.58
C TYR A 81 14.22 8.68 -1.79
N GLY A 82 14.07 7.50 -2.40
CA GLY A 82 13.19 7.33 -3.55
C GLY A 82 11.72 7.64 -3.22
N ILE A 83 11.26 7.30 -2.00
CA ILE A 83 9.90 7.62 -1.58
C ILE A 83 9.71 9.11 -1.30
N LEU A 84 10.66 9.78 -0.68
CA LEU A 84 10.57 11.24 -0.45
C LEU A 84 10.45 11.99 -1.76
N ASP A 85 11.24 11.61 -2.78
CA ASP A 85 11.14 12.16 -4.13
C ASP A 85 9.78 11.85 -4.78
N GLY A 86 9.31 10.61 -4.66
CA GLY A 86 7.99 10.18 -5.17
C GLY A 86 6.83 10.96 -4.54
N VAL A 87 6.88 11.22 -3.24
CA VAL A 87 5.86 12.04 -2.55
C VAL A 87 5.91 13.50 -3.02
N ASP A 88 7.10 14.07 -3.20
CA ASP A 88 7.27 15.44 -3.73
C ASP A 88 6.75 15.53 -5.16
N HIS A 89 7.03 14.53 -6.00
CA HIS A 89 6.48 14.43 -7.34
C HIS A 89 4.94 14.39 -7.31
N ALA A 90 4.35 13.54 -6.46
CA ALA A 90 2.90 13.46 -6.29
C ALA A 90 2.30 14.81 -5.86
N ILE A 91 2.87 15.49 -4.87
CA ILE A 91 2.42 16.81 -4.42
C ILE A 91 2.46 17.84 -5.56
N LYS A 92 3.53 17.83 -6.36
CA LYS A 92 3.71 18.75 -7.49
C LYS A 92 2.66 18.55 -8.58
N HIS A 93 2.31 17.30 -8.86
CA HIS A 93 1.43 16.94 -9.97
C HIS A 93 -0.05 16.74 -9.56
N LEU A 94 -0.36 16.64 -8.27
CA LEU A 94 -1.68 16.35 -7.75
C LEU A 94 -2.80 17.20 -8.36
N LYS A 95 -2.58 18.52 -8.47
CA LYS A 95 -3.58 19.43 -9.02
C LYS A 95 -3.93 19.12 -10.48
N SER A 96 -2.95 18.68 -11.26
CA SER A 96 -3.17 18.30 -12.67
C SER A 96 -3.89 16.97 -12.78
N TRP A 97 -3.56 15.99 -11.91
CA TRP A 97 -4.20 14.69 -11.88
C TRP A 97 -5.67 14.74 -11.46
N MET A 98 -6.04 15.70 -10.62
CA MET A 98 -7.42 15.91 -10.18
C MET A 98 -8.30 16.64 -11.20
N LYS A 99 -7.72 17.18 -12.28
CA LYS A 99 -8.48 17.94 -13.29
C LYS A 99 -9.47 17.06 -14.05
N PRO A 100 -10.75 17.47 -14.18
CA PRO A 100 -11.65 16.88 -15.13
C PRO A 100 -11.11 16.99 -16.56
N GLN A 101 -11.25 15.92 -17.33
CA GLN A 101 -10.80 15.84 -18.72
C GLN A 101 -11.99 15.80 -19.65
N SER A 102 -12.04 16.70 -20.63
CA SER A 102 -13.05 16.66 -21.68
C SER A 102 -12.86 15.45 -22.59
N ARG A 103 -13.94 14.89 -23.09
CA ARG A 103 -13.97 13.78 -24.05
C ARG A 103 -14.79 14.17 -25.29
N GLY A 104 -14.50 13.51 -26.41
CA GLY A 104 -15.22 13.72 -27.65
C GLY A 104 -16.72 13.46 -27.51
N ILE A 105 -17.49 14.14 -28.33
CA ILE A 105 -18.96 14.04 -28.39
C ILE A 105 -19.34 13.83 -29.85
N ASP A 106 -20.30 12.97 -30.09
CA ASP A 106 -20.99 12.90 -31.35
C ASP A 106 -22.01 14.06 -31.42
N LEU A 107 -21.55 15.17 -31.97
CA LEU A 107 -22.36 16.39 -32.09
C LEU A 107 -23.60 16.20 -32.99
N LYS A 108 -23.58 15.18 -33.86
CA LYS A 108 -24.72 14.90 -34.77
C LYS A 108 -25.90 14.33 -34.01
N ASN A 109 -25.65 13.46 -33.01
CA ASN A 109 -26.67 12.83 -32.20
C ASN A 109 -26.91 13.54 -30.87
N PHE A 110 -25.94 14.31 -30.36
CA PHE A 110 -25.95 14.90 -29.02
C PHE A 110 -25.55 16.39 -29.05
N MET A 111 -26.29 17.19 -29.82
CA MET A 111 -26.03 18.62 -29.94
C MET A 111 -26.15 19.33 -28.59
N GLY A 112 -25.10 20.09 -28.19
CA GLY A 112 -25.05 20.82 -26.93
C GLY A 112 -24.56 19.99 -25.70
N ALA A 113 -24.35 18.67 -25.85
CA ALA A 113 -23.83 17.83 -24.77
C ALA A 113 -22.36 18.14 -24.42
N LYS A 114 -21.93 17.73 -23.24
CA LYS A 114 -20.54 17.81 -22.77
C LYS A 114 -20.16 16.52 -22.05
N ASN A 115 -19.12 15.83 -22.55
CA ASN A 115 -18.56 14.65 -21.92
C ASN A 115 -17.31 14.98 -21.12
N ARG A 116 -17.24 14.48 -19.90
CA ARG A 116 -16.08 14.66 -19.01
C ARG A 116 -15.77 13.37 -18.28
N VAL A 117 -14.47 13.12 -18.08
CA VAL A 117 -13.97 12.13 -17.11
C VAL A 117 -13.50 12.91 -15.89
N ILE A 118 -14.06 12.57 -14.73
CA ILE A 118 -13.75 13.21 -13.45
C ILE A 118 -13.04 12.18 -12.57
N PRO A 119 -11.74 12.37 -12.23
CA PRO A 119 -11.06 11.48 -11.30
C PRO A 119 -11.69 11.53 -9.91
N GLN A 120 -12.01 10.38 -9.34
CA GLN A 120 -12.63 10.26 -8.03
C GLN A 120 -11.93 9.17 -7.20
N PRO A 121 -11.92 9.29 -5.85
CA PRO A 121 -11.51 8.18 -4.99
C PRO A 121 -12.41 6.96 -5.22
N ILE A 122 -11.84 5.78 -5.11
CA ILE A 122 -12.60 4.52 -5.22
C ILE A 122 -13.10 4.01 -3.88
N GLY A 123 -12.48 4.42 -2.77
CA GLY A 123 -12.88 4.02 -1.42
C GLY A 123 -11.72 3.57 -0.55
N ILE A 124 -11.76 2.31 -0.08
CA ILE A 124 -10.77 1.72 0.80
C ILE A 124 -9.86 0.78 0.01
N VAL A 125 -8.56 1.04 0.05
CA VAL A 125 -7.53 0.21 -0.58
C VAL A 125 -6.90 -0.70 0.46
N GLY A 126 -6.98 -2.01 0.23
CA GLY A 126 -6.17 -2.99 0.95
C GLY A 126 -4.79 -3.07 0.31
N HIS A 127 -3.73 -2.94 1.10
CA HIS A 127 -2.36 -3.00 0.60
C HIS A 127 -1.58 -4.10 1.33
N ILE A 128 -1.13 -5.11 0.60
CA ILE A 128 -0.32 -6.22 1.11
C ILE A 128 1.12 -6.00 0.67
N VAL A 129 1.99 -5.75 1.65
CA VAL A 129 3.38 -5.32 1.47
C VAL A 129 4.34 -6.50 1.64
N PRO A 130 5.33 -6.70 0.74
CA PRO A 130 6.35 -7.73 0.87
C PRO A 130 7.47 -7.31 1.82
N TRP A 131 8.47 -8.19 1.98
CA TRP A 131 9.56 -8.03 2.93
C TRP A 131 10.82 -7.34 2.35
N ASN A 132 11.03 -7.39 1.03
CA ASN A 132 12.32 -7.03 0.41
C ASN A 132 12.62 -5.52 0.41
N PHE A 133 11.63 -4.67 0.13
CA PHE A 133 11.70 -3.21 0.20
C PHE A 133 10.45 -2.67 0.91
N PRO A 134 10.31 -2.96 2.23
CA PRO A 134 9.04 -2.78 2.92
C PRO A 134 8.58 -1.32 3.03
N ILE A 135 9.49 -0.35 3.15
CA ILE A 135 9.14 1.08 3.17
C ILE A 135 8.83 1.58 1.77
N PHE A 136 9.68 1.29 0.78
CA PHE A 136 9.51 1.76 -0.58
C PHE A 136 8.18 1.30 -1.16
N LEU A 137 7.87 0.01 -1.03
CA LEU A 137 6.65 -0.56 -1.57
C LEU A 137 5.40 -0.14 -0.77
N CYS A 138 5.51 -0.04 0.55
CA CYS A 138 4.42 0.44 1.40
C CYS A 138 4.05 1.89 1.09
N PHE A 139 5.02 2.79 1.21
CA PHE A 139 4.76 4.23 1.06
C PHE A 139 4.51 4.63 -0.40
N GLY A 140 5.04 3.90 -1.38
CA GLY A 140 4.70 4.09 -2.80
C GLY A 140 3.22 3.85 -3.07
N GLY A 141 2.68 2.74 -2.56
CA GLY A 141 1.25 2.44 -2.61
C GLY A 141 0.40 3.47 -1.86
N LEU A 142 0.80 3.85 -0.64
CA LEU A 142 0.12 4.88 0.15
C LEU A 142 0.13 6.25 -0.53
N THR A 143 1.25 6.64 -1.15
CA THR A 143 1.37 7.89 -1.91
C THR A 143 0.35 7.94 -3.04
N SER A 144 0.23 6.87 -3.80
CA SER A 144 -0.73 6.76 -4.90
C SER A 144 -2.18 6.77 -4.39
N ALA A 145 -2.47 6.01 -3.34
CA ALA A 145 -3.81 5.93 -2.76
C ALA A 145 -4.25 7.27 -2.17
N PHE A 146 -3.37 7.99 -1.46
CA PHE A 146 -3.70 9.29 -0.86
C PHE A 146 -3.77 10.41 -1.89
N ALA A 147 -2.93 10.39 -2.93
CA ALA A 147 -3.07 11.30 -4.07
C ALA A 147 -4.44 11.13 -4.75
N ALA A 148 -4.91 9.90 -4.89
CA ALA A 148 -6.26 9.62 -5.39
C ALA A 148 -7.38 9.95 -4.40
N GLY A 149 -7.07 10.20 -3.11
CA GLY A 149 -8.04 10.56 -2.07
C GLY A 149 -8.65 9.36 -1.34
N ASN A 150 -8.06 8.17 -1.48
CA ASN A 150 -8.53 6.94 -0.85
C ASN A 150 -8.16 6.84 0.64
N ARG A 151 -8.68 5.81 1.30
CA ARG A 151 -8.30 5.35 2.63
C ARG A 151 -7.57 4.03 2.49
N CYS A 152 -6.73 3.66 3.46
CA CYS A 152 -5.91 2.47 3.34
C CYS A 152 -5.89 1.63 4.60
N MET A 153 -5.93 0.32 4.41
CA MET A 153 -5.49 -0.68 5.36
C MET A 153 -4.24 -1.35 4.80
N VAL A 154 -3.20 -1.47 5.59
CA VAL A 154 -1.90 -2.03 5.16
C VAL A 154 -1.56 -3.25 6.00
N LYS A 155 -1.30 -4.37 5.34
CA LYS A 155 -0.80 -5.59 5.95
C LYS A 155 0.68 -5.74 5.64
N MET A 156 1.52 -5.68 6.67
CA MET A 156 2.96 -5.85 6.56
C MET A 156 3.37 -7.33 6.46
N SER A 157 4.56 -7.60 5.94
CA SER A 157 5.08 -8.96 5.85
C SER A 157 5.42 -9.54 7.23
N GLU A 158 5.33 -10.86 7.37
CA GLU A 158 5.80 -11.64 8.53
C GLU A 158 7.31 -11.47 8.80
N ASN A 159 8.08 -11.08 7.79
CA ASN A 159 9.53 -10.85 7.91
C ASN A 159 9.87 -9.38 8.23
N SER A 160 8.87 -8.50 8.40
CA SER A 160 9.05 -7.08 8.71
C SER A 160 8.45 -6.73 10.07
N ARG A 161 8.75 -7.53 11.11
CA ARG A 161 8.09 -7.44 12.43
C ARG A 161 8.43 -6.18 13.19
N HIS A 162 9.70 -5.79 13.23
CA HIS A 162 10.14 -4.58 13.92
C HIS A 162 9.59 -3.34 13.23
N LEU A 163 9.63 -3.32 11.90
CA LEU A 163 9.05 -2.23 11.12
C LEU A 163 7.53 -2.18 11.27
N ALA A 164 6.82 -3.30 11.21
CA ALA A 164 5.37 -3.36 11.41
C ALA A 164 4.98 -2.79 12.79
N LYS A 165 5.70 -3.18 13.85
CA LYS A 165 5.50 -2.66 15.20
C LYS A 165 5.68 -1.13 15.23
N LEU A 166 6.76 -0.61 14.66
CA LEU A 166 7.02 0.83 14.59
C LEU A 166 5.87 1.58 13.88
N LEU A 167 5.41 1.05 12.74
CA LEU A 167 4.32 1.67 11.97
C LEU A 167 2.98 1.64 12.73
N ILE A 168 2.66 0.52 13.39
CA ILE A 168 1.44 0.38 14.21
C ILE A 168 1.46 1.35 15.40
N GLU A 169 2.62 1.55 16.05
CA GLU A 169 2.76 2.40 17.22
C GLU A 169 2.78 3.90 16.88
N LYS A 170 3.44 4.30 15.79
CA LYS A 170 3.73 5.72 15.48
C LYS A 170 2.83 6.34 14.42
N MET A 171 2.25 5.54 13.52
CA MET A 171 1.40 6.11 12.47
C MET A 171 0.11 6.77 12.98
N PRO A 172 -0.50 6.34 14.08
CA PRO A 172 -1.67 7.01 14.67
C PRO A 172 -1.43 8.48 15.05
N ASP A 173 -0.19 8.90 15.29
CA ASP A 173 0.15 10.31 15.54
C ASP A 173 -0.03 11.21 14.30
N TYR A 174 -0.04 10.61 13.11
CA TYR A 174 -0.18 11.30 11.82
C TYR A 174 -1.55 11.09 11.17
N PHE A 175 -2.11 9.89 11.29
CA PHE A 175 -3.37 9.52 10.65
C PHE A 175 -4.27 8.76 11.62
N PRO A 176 -5.54 9.17 11.73
CA PRO A 176 -6.49 8.39 12.51
C PRO A 176 -6.81 7.06 11.81
N ARG A 177 -7.26 6.06 12.59
CA ARG A 177 -7.52 4.69 12.12
C ARG A 177 -8.53 4.63 10.95
N GLU A 178 -9.48 5.53 10.91
CA GLU A 178 -10.43 5.66 9.81
C GLU A 178 -9.79 6.14 8.51
N LYS A 179 -8.54 6.62 8.52
CA LYS A 179 -7.80 7.02 7.32
C LYS A 179 -6.75 5.99 6.93
N LEU A 180 -5.95 5.53 7.90
CA LEU A 180 -4.84 4.59 7.69
C LEU A 180 -4.71 3.65 8.88
N ALA A 181 -4.64 2.36 8.62
CA ALA A 181 -4.37 1.36 9.64
C ALA A 181 -3.35 0.34 9.17
N PHE A 182 -2.45 -0.06 10.06
CA PHE A 182 -1.43 -1.07 9.83
C PHE A 182 -1.72 -2.34 10.61
N PHE A 183 -1.37 -3.48 10.01
CA PHE A 183 -1.48 -4.82 10.59
C PHE A 183 -0.19 -5.58 10.35
N ASP A 184 0.26 -6.31 11.33
CA ASP A 184 1.34 -7.29 11.20
C ASP A 184 0.80 -8.64 10.69
N GLU A 185 1.70 -9.60 10.42
CA GLU A 185 1.30 -10.97 10.06
C GLU A 185 1.33 -11.84 11.32
N THR A 186 0.27 -11.82 12.08
CA THR A 186 0.04 -12.70 13.24
C THR A 186 -1.21 -13.52 13.03
N GLY A 187 -1.12 -14.84 13.24
CA GLY A 187 -2.31 -15.71 13.23
C GLY A 187 -3.07 -15.82 11.90
N GLY A 188 -2.40 -15.65 10.75
CA GLY A 188 -3.04 -15.77 9.44
C GLY A 188 -3.78 -14.52 8.96
N VAL A 189 -3.38 -13.35 9.46
CA VAL A 189 -3.93 -12.03 9.07
C VAL A 189 -4.00 -11.88 7.55
N GLY A 190 -2.97 -12.29 6.80
CA GLY A 190 -2.93 -12.15 5.34
C GLY A 190 -4.06 -12.87 4.61
N ILE A 191 -4.48 -14.04 5.13
CA ILE A 191 -5.60 -14.81 4.56
C ILE A 191 -6.92 -14.05 4.80
N GLU A 192 -7.19 -13.67 6.04
CA GLU A 192 -8.42 -12.95 6.39
C GLU A 192 -8.47 -11.56 5.74
N PHE A 193 -7.33 -10.86 5.69
CA PHE A 193 -7.21 -9.57 5.01
C PHE A 193 -7.60 -9.65 3.53
N SER A 194 -7.16 -10.70 2.83
CA SER A 194 -7.46 -10.89 1.40
C SER A 194 -8.95 -11.14 1.11
N LYS A 195 -9.72 -11.59 2.11
CA LYS A 195 -11.16 -11.86 2.01
C LYS A 195 -12.02 -10.62 2.28
N LEU A 196 -11.44 -9.52 2.79
CA LEU A 196 -12.19 -8.32 3.11
C LEU A 196 -12.74 -7.64 1.86
N LYS A 197 -13.90 -7.01 2.00
CA LYS A 197 -14.58 -6.29 0.90
C LYS A 197 -13.94 -4.91 0.68
N PHE A 198 -12.72 -4.89 0.17
CA PHE A 198 -12.06 -3.66 -0.29
C PHE A 198 -12.64 -3.17 -1.62
N ASP A 199 -12.35 -1.92 -1.96
CA ASP A 199 -12.65 -1.34 -3.27
C ASP A 199 -11.50 -1.56 -4.26
N HIS A 200 -10.30 -1.88 -3.76
CA HIS A 200 -9.13 -2.32 -4.50
C HIS A 200 -8.14 -3.01 -3.58
N ILE A 201 -7.42 -4.01 -4.08
CA ILE A 201 -6.26 -4.60 -3.39
C ILE A 201 -5.01 -4.38 -4.24
N LEU A 202 -3.98 -3.79 -3.61
CA LEU A 202 -2.62 -3.75 -4.12
C LEU A 202 -1.81 -4.83 -3.40
N PHE A 203 -1.26 -5.76 -4.16
CA PHE A 203 -0.44 -6.85 -3.65
C PHE A 203 0.91 -6.86 -4.34
N THR A 204 1.98 -6.96 -3.56
CA THR A 204 3.33 -7.22 -4.07
C THR A 204 3.88 -8.49 -3.43
N GLY A 205 4.35 -9.45 -4.24
CA GLY A 205 4.88 -10.70 -3.74
C GLY A 205 5.03 -11.80 -4.79
N SER A 206 4.95 -13.08 -4.35
CA SER A 206 5.10 -14.22 -5.26
C SER A 206 3.87 -14.41 -6.14
N GLY A 207 4.06 -14.96 -7.36
CA GLY A 207 2.95 -15.30 -8.24
C GLY A 207 1.99 -16.34 -7.65
N LEU A 208 2.47 -17.24 -6.78
CA LEU A 208 1.63 -18.23 -6.09
C LEU A 208 0.68 -17.52 -5.11
N THR A 209 1.22 -16.65 -4.25
CA THR A 209 0.42 -15.89 -3.29
C THR A 209 -0.50 -14.89 -3.99
N GLY A 210 -0.04 -14.25 -5.08
CA GLY A 210 -0.86 -13.34 -5.88
C GLY A 210 -2.12 -14.02 -6.47
N ARG A 211 -2.00 -15.27 -6.93
CA ARG A 211 -3.17 -16.05 -7.36
C ARG A 211 -4.16 -16.30 -6.22
N ALA A 212 -3.66 -16.63 -5.02
CA ALA A 212 -4.51 -16.84 -3.86
C ALA A 212 -5.23 -15.55 -3.43
N VAL A 213 -4.52 -14.41 -3.42
CA VAL A 213 -5.11 -13.09 -3.15
C VAL A 213 -6.18 -12.73 -4.18
N MET A 214 -5.90 -12.92 -5.47
CA MET A 214 -6.85 -12.66 -6.55
C MET A 214 -8.09 -13.54 -6.43
N ALA A 215 -7.92 -14.83 -6.12
CA ALA A 215 -9.04 -15.76 -5.90
C ALA A 215 -9.90 -15.35 -4.71
N ALA A 216 -9.30 -14.92 -3.59
CA ALA A 216 -10.04 -14.42 -2.43
C ALA A 216 -10.79 -13.11 -2.75
N ALA A 217 -10.13 -12.15 -3.41
CA ALA A 217 -10.71 -10.87 -3.80
C ALA A 217 -11.89 -11.03 -4.79
N SER A 218 -11.84 -12.02 -5.68
CA SER A 218 -12.89 -12.26 -6.68
C SER A 218 -14.26 -12.58 -6.08
N THR A 219 -14.32 -13.13 -4.87
CA THR A 219 -15.58 -13.41 -4.16
C THR A 219 -16.36 -12.12 -3.84
N ASN A 220 -15.66 -11.01 -3.73
CA ASN A 220 -16.22 -9.68 -3.48
C ASN A 220 -16.24 -8.79 -4.74
N LEU A 221 -15.87 -9.33 -5.91
CA LEU A 221 -15.65 -8.56 -7.15
C LEU A 221 -14.65 -7.40 -6.95
N CYS A 222 -13.70 -7.56 -6.01
CA CYS A 222 -12.70 -6.56 -5.71
C CYS A 222 -11.59 -6.57 -6.77
N PRO A 223 -11.34 -5.46 -7.49
CA PRO A 223 -10.22 -5.35 -8.40
C PRO A 223 -8.88 -5.49 -7.68
N VAL A 224 -7.90 -6.11 -8.35
CA VAL A 224 -6.56 -6.30 -7.79
C VAL A 224 -5.49 -5.74 -8.73
N THR A 225 -4.45 -5.13 -8.16
CA THR A 225 -3.18 -4.88 -8.83
C THR A 225 -2.16 -5.83 -8.22
N LEU A 226 -1.55 -6.66 -9.05
CA LEU A 226 -0.56 -7.66 -8.65
C LEU A 226 0.81 -7.26 -9.18
N GLU A 227 1.72 -6.90 -8.28
CA GLU A 227 3.13 -6.67 -8.54
C GLU A 227 3.89 -7.94 -8.18
N LEU A 228 4.34 -8.68 -9.18
CA LEU A 228 4.84 -10.04 -9.02
C LEU A 228 6.30 -10.14 -9.45
N GLY A 229 6.97 -11.18 -8.96
CA GLY A 229 8.30 -11.53 -9.42
C GLY A 229 8.31 -12.04 -10.87
N GLY A 230 9.47 -12.03 -11.47
CA GLY A 230 9.69 -12.50 -12.84
C GLY A 230 11.04 -13.19 -12.99
N LYS A 231 11.37 -13.53 -14.22
CA LYS A 231 12.68 -14.02 -14.64
C LYS A 231 13.37 -12.90 -15.41
N ALA A 232 14.42 -12.35 -14.81
CA ALA A 232 15.26 -11.31 -15.42
C ALA A 232 16.65 -11.91 -15.72
N PRO A 233 16.84 -12.61 -16.87
CA PRO A 233 18.12 -13.22 -17.20
C PRO A 233 19.15 -12.14 -17.54
N ALA A 234 20.38 -12.30 -17.04
CA ALA A 234 21.55 -11.54 -17.47
C ALA A 234 22.20 -12.31 -18.63
N LEU A 235 22.30 -11.66 -19.80
CA LEU A 235 23.03 -12.20 -20.97
C LEU A 235 24.38 -11.51 -21.06
N VAL A 236 25.45 -12.30 -20.92
CA VAL A 236 26.83 -11.82 -21.08
C VAL A 236 27.39 -12.41 -22.37
N CYS A 237 27.70 -11.54 -23.34
CA CYS A 237 28.32 -11.95 -24.59
C CYS A 237 29.82 -12.22 -24.42
N ASP A 238 30.41 -13.04 -25.31
CA ASP A 238 31.79 -13.51 -25.21
C ASP A 238 32.83 -12.38 -25.26
N ASP A 239 32.50 -11.27 -25.90
CA ASP A 239 33.35 -10.08 -26.05
C ASP A 239 33.26 -9.10 -24.88
N PHE A 240 32.33 -9.34 -23.90
CA PHE A 240 32.19 -8.47 -22.74
C PHE A 240 33.15 -8.88 -21.61
N PRO A 241 33.94 -7.94 -21.02
CA PRO A 241 34.89 -8.26 -19.97
C PRO A 241 34.20 -8.91 -18.76
N LEU A 242 34.58 -10.16 -18.45
CA LEU A 242 33.97 -10.99 -17.40
C LEU A 242 34.02 -10.33 -16.02
N GLN A 243 35.14 -9.65 -15.69
CA GLN A 243 35.25 -8.93 -14.44
C GLN A 243 34.19 -7.85 -14.29
N LYS A 244 33.97 -7.04 -15.34
CA LYS A 244 32.91 -6.01 -15.33
C LYS A 244 31.52 -6.62 -15.27
N ALA A 245 31.28 -7.77 -15.92
CA ALA A 245 30.01 -8.49 -15.83
C ALA A 245 29.76 -8.93 -14.41
N THR A 246 30.75 -9.55 -13.76
CA THR A 246 30.66 -10.01 -12.37
C THR A 246 30.36 -8.85 -11.40
N GLU A 247 31.11 -7.75 -11.51
CA GLU A 247 30.91 -6.57 -10.66
C GLU A 247 29.47 -6.01 -10.80
N ARG A 248 28.95 -5.92 -12.00
CA ARG A 248 27.59 -5.41 -12.26
C ARG A 248 26.51 -6.37 -11.79
N ILE A 249 26.65 -7.67 -12.09
CA ILE A 249 25.63 -8.67 -11.72
C ILE A 249 25.57 -8.88 -10.21
N THR A 250 26.72 -8.76 -9.52
CA THR A 250 26.77 -8.91 -8.04
C THR A 250 26.12 -7.72 -7.33
N PHE A 251 26.09 -6.53 -7.95
CA PHE A 251 25.48 -5.35 -7.37
C PHE A 251 23.94 -5.35 -7.48
N PHE A 252 23.39 -6.00 -8.51
CA PHE A 252 21.96 -6.08 -8.79
C PHE A 252 21.36 -7.46 -8.47
#